data_32d1f28015bc5a52efb20e7e4e23dcab
#
_entry.id   32d1f28015bc5a52efb20e7e4e23dcab
#
_cell.length_a   1.000
_cell.length_b   1.000
_cell.length_c   1.000
_cell.angle_alpha   90.00
_cell.angle_beta   90.00
_cell.angle_gamma   90.00
#
_symmetry.space_group_name_H-M   'P 1'
#
loop_
_entity.id
_entity.type
_entity.pdbx_description
1 polymer ?
#
loop_
_entity_poly.entity_id
_entity_poly.type
_entity_poly.pdbx_seq_one_letter_code
_entity_poly.pdbx_strand_id
1 'polypeptide(L)'
;MGGANKGETTVVDRTEVVIVGSGFGALAVAKKLGKAGTPFVLISETTEHLFQPLLYQVATGVISPGEIAPSVRAILAKYPSADVRLGRVVDVNPDDNTVVYEAAGKRHTLGYEHLVAATGARQAYFGRDEFADLTFALKTVDDAERLRRQIIRCFEEAHITTDPELRKNLLSFVVVGAGPTGVELAGQIKELAQRYFAESIGNIKGEDVTVTLVEGADKVLPPFGGKLSEYSKESLEKAGVDVVVNTMVTDIDEHGATLKTANTDETHRLTAETIIWSAGIQANDFAGVLAERTGCETVRGGRLLVDNDFTVGRADNIYAIGDMVTLDNLPAQSPFAMQGGRHVAKMILGKVPAGTAFQYRDKGSMAIINRFRAITRVGKIELTGFIAWVLWLAVHLVYLVGFRNRYIAVMSWCGSFLGHRRPHFYYAQELEPAAPAEEEKPAAAPKADASKAGASKTDATKNLSKRAKKKAAAAARVPVPVS
;
A
#
# COMPACT_ATOMS: atom_id res chain seq x y z
N MET A 1 -19.49 -15.54 55.95
CA MET A 1 -18.21 -14.78 55.87
C MET A 1 -17.99 -14.42 54.41
N GLY A 2 -18.34 -13.19 54.09
CA GLY A 2 -18.23 -12.67 52.75
C GLY A 2 -16.79 -12.18 52.50
N GLY A 3 -16.11 -12.80 51.57
CA GLY A 3 -14.84 -12.28 51.02
C GLY A 3 -15.13 -11.19 50.04
N ALA A 4 -14.92 -9.94 50.45
CA ALA A 4 -14.91 -8.79 49.53
C ALA A 4 -13.73 -8.95 48.56
N ASN A 5 -14.05 -9.13 47.29
CA ASN A 5 -13.09 -9.06 46.20
C ASN A 5 -12.55 -7.62 46.14
N LYS A 6 -11.36 -7.41 46.71
CA LYS A 6 -10.63 -6.15 46.53
C LYS A 6 -10.30 -6.04 45.06
N GLY A 7 -11.01 -5.14 44.34
CA GLY A 7 -10.66 -4.77 42.97
C GLY A 7 -9.20 -4.38 42.92
N GLU A 8 -8.39 -5.15 42.22
CA GLU A 8 -7.06 -4.74 41.80
C GLU A 8 -7.24 -3.44 41.02
N THR A 9 -6.84 -2.33 41.60
CA THR A 9 -6.69 -1.05 40.92
C THR A 9 -5.51 -1.24 39.99
N THR A 10 -5.79 -1.62 38.75
CA THR A 10 -4.77 -1.67 37.71
C THR A 10 -4.22 -0.26 37.57
N VAL A 11 -2.97 -0.04 37.97
CA VAL A 11 -2.28 1.21 37.79
C VAL A 11 -2.14 1.39 36.27
N VAL A 12 -2.93 2.30 35.71
CA VAL A 12 -2.85 2.63 34.27
C VAL A 12 -1.56 3.43 34.08
N ASP A 13 -0.63 2.89 33.26
CA ASP A 13 0.57 3.60 32.82
C ASP A 13 0.13 4.93 32.15
N ARG A 14 0.81 6.05 32.42
CA ARG A 14 0.45 7.37 31.89
C ARG A 14 1.65 8.08 31.29
N THR A 15 1.39 8.89 30.25
CA THR A 15 2.38 9.76 29.61
C THR A 15 1.78 11.12 29.30
N GLU A 16 2.60 12.15 29.11
CA GLU A 16 2.10 13.46 28.69
C GLU A 16 1.40 13.39 27.32
N VAL A 17 2.04 12.73 26.33
CA VAL A 17 1.50 12.69 24.97
C VAL A 17 1.48 11.27 24.44
N VAL A 18 0.33 10.83 23.91
CA VAL A 18 0.23 9.64 23.07
C VAL A 18 0.11 10.05 21.61
N ILE A 19 0.94 9.49 20.75
CA ILE A 19 0.91 9.68 19.29
C ILE A 19 0.52 8.34 18.66
N VAL A 20 -0.54 8.31 17.84
CA VAL A 20 -1.00 7.11 17.15
C VAL A 20 -0.65 7.19 15.67
N GLY A 21 0.21 6.26 15.21
CA GLY A 21 0.71 6.19 13.84
C GLY A 21 2.18 6.58 13.70
N SER A 22 2.78 6.29 12.54
CA SER A 22 4.20 6.51 12.22
C SER A 22 4.41 7.33 10.93
N GLY A 23 3.33 7.89 10.35
CA GLY A 23 3.36 8.66 9.12
C GLY A 23 3.99 10.04 9.26
N PHE A 24 3.87 10.87 8.24
CA PHE A 24 4.48 12.20 8.16
C PHE A 24 4.04 13.13 9.30
N GLY A 25 2.73 13.12 9.64
CA GLY A 25 2.18 13.94 10.73
C GLY A 25 2.73 13.51 12.09
N ALA A 26 2.61 12.21 12.41
CA ALA A 26 3.10 11.63 13.66
C ALA A 26 4.60 11.92 13.88
N LEU A 27 5.43 11.69 12.84
CA LEU A 27 6.86 11.96 12.93
C LEU A 27 7.20 13.44 13.11
N ALA A 28 6.38 14.34 12.55
CA ALA A 28 6.53 15.79 12.74
C ALA A 28 6.25 16.20 14.19
N VAL A 29 5.22 15.63 14.82
CA VAL A 29 4.92 15.79 16.26
C VAL A 29 6.05 15.22 17.09
N ALA A 30 6.38 13.95 16.93
CA ALA A 30 7.37 13.23 17.71
C ALA A 30 8.74 13.92 17.74
N LYS A 31 9.21 14.40 16.56
CA LYS A 31 10.46 15.17 16.47
C LYS A 31 10.42 16.51 17.19
N LYS A 32 9.26 17.16 17.27
CA LYS A 32 9.10 18.44 17.99
C LYS A 32 9.09 18.23 19.50
N LEU A 33 8.33 17.24 19.99
CA LEU A 33 8.27 16.88 21.40
C LEU A 33 9.62 16.35 21.87
N GLY A 34 10.24 15.44 21.16
CA GLY A 34 11.56 14.90 21.50
C GLY A 34 12.66 15.96 21.58
N LYS A 35 12.65 16.99 20.71
CA LYS A 35 13.54 18.16 20.81
C LYS A 35 13.28 19.03 22.03
N ALA A 36 12.07 19.04 22.54
CA ALA A 36 11.70 19.77 23.75
C ALA A 36 11.94 18.95 25.02
N GLY A 37 12.22 17.65 24.91
CA GLY A 37 12.37 16.75 26.04
C GLY A 37 11.05 16.29 26.66
N THR A 38 9.90 16.58 26.02
CA THR A 38 8.59 16.21 26.49
C THR A 38 8.39 14.69 26.34
N PRO A 39 7.99 13.97 27.40
CA PRO A 39 7.69 12.53 27.34
C PRO A 39 6.53 12.22 26.40
N PHE A 40 6.72 11.22 25.55
CA PHE A 40 5.63 10.72 24.71
C PHE A 40 5.77 9.24 24.40
N VAL A 41 4.63 8.60 24.19
CA VAL A 41 4.52 7.24 23.66
C VAL A 41 3.99 7.32 22.23
N LEU A 42 4.73 6.78 21.27
CA LEU A 42 4.28 6.60 19.89
C LEU A 42 3.86 5.15 19.68
N ILE A 43 2.58 4.92 19.36
CA ILE A 43 2.02 3.59 19.08
C ILE A 43 1.78 3.50 17.58
N SER A 44 2.31 2.47 16.92
CA SER A 44 2.14 2.24 15.49
C SER A 44 1.96 0.76 15.19
N GLU A 45 1.14 0.45 14.18
CA GLU A 45 0.93 -0.91 13.68
C GLU A 45 2.16 -1.46 12.95
N THR A 46 3.04 -0.59 12.49
CA THR A 46 4.27 -0.93 11.78
C THR A 46 5.49 -0.36 12.48
N THR A 47 6.66 -0.92 12.21
CA THR A 47 7.93 -0.51 12.84
C THR A 47 8.62 0.64 12.10
N GLU A 48 8.15 0.96 10.89
CA GLU A 48 8.80 1.92 9.98
C GLU A 48 8.01 3.22 9.81
N HIS A 49 8.72 4.23 9.37
CA HIS A 49 8.17 5.44 8.77
C HIS A 49 8.25 5.33 7.26
N LEU A 50 7.13 5.08 6.61
CA LEU A 50 7.06 4.92 5.17
C LEU A 50 7.10 6.27 4.45
N PHE A 51 8.09 6.48 3.57
CA PHE A 51 8.13 7.58 2.63
C PHE A 51 7.32 7.24 1.36
N GLN A 52 6.00 7.25 1.51
CA GLN A 52 5.03 6.79 0.52
C GLN A 52 5.19 7.36 -0.90
N PRO A 53 5.65 8.62 -1.13
CA PRO A 53 5.83 9.14 -2.48
C PRO A 53 6.79 8.33 -3.37
N LEU A 54 7.66 7.49 -2.80
CA LEU A 54 8.56 6.63 -3.55
C LEU A 54 8.11 5.15 -3.59
N LEU A 55 6.92 4.84 -3.09
CA LEU A 55 6.46 3.46 -2.97
C LEU A 55 6.28 2.76 -4.33
N TYR A 56 5.84 3.48 -5.36
CA TYR A 56 5.74 2.95 -6.72
C TYR A 56 7.11 2.51 -7.28
N GLN A 57 8.21 3.15 -6.84
CA GLN A 57 9.56 2.78 -7.23
C GLN A 57 10.03 1.47 -6.58
N VAL A 58 9.49 1.14 -5.40
CA VAL A 58 9.68 -0.18 -4.80
C VAL A 58 8.95 -1.25 -5.61
N ALA A 59 7.70 -1.01 -5.97
CA ALA A 59 6.90 -1.93 -6.78
C ALA A 59 7.54 -2.21 -8.16
N THR A 60 8.27 -1.25 -8.70
CA THR A 60 8.94 -1.36 -10.02
C THR A 60 10.46 -1.60 -9.94
N GLY A 61 10.99 -1.93 -8.74
CA GLY A 61 12.37 -2.34 -8.53
C GLY A 61 13.44 -1.25 -8.74
N VAL A 62 13.06 0.02 -8.72
CA VAL A 62 14.02 1.16 -8.81
C VAL A 62 14.80 1.31 -7.51
N ILE A 63 14.10 1.21 -6.37
CA ILE A 63 14.68 1.33 -5.02
C ILE A 63 14.21 0.18 -4.14
N SER A 64 14.93 -0.08 -3.05
CA SER A 64 14.55 -1.10 -2.07
C SER A 64 13.59 -0.54 -0.99
N PRO A 65 12.79 -1.39 -0.33
CA PRO A 65 11.96 -0.97 0.80
C PRO A 65 12.75 -0.27 1.90
N GLY A 66 13.94 -0.76 2.24
CA GLY A 66 14.79 -0.22 3.30
C GLY A 66 15.26 1.22 3.08
N GLU A 67 15.22 1.71 1.82
CA GLU A 67 15.58 3.10 1.50
C GLU A 67 14.47 4.09 1.87
N ILE A 68 13.21 3.65 1.82
CA ILE A 68 12.04 4.52 2.04
C ILE A 68 11.26 4.23 3.32
N ALA A 69 11.59 3.14 4.02
CA ALA A 69 10.90 2.68 5.22
C ALA A 69 11.87 2.51 6.42
N PRO A 70 12.58 3.57 6.86
CA PRO A 70 13.47 3.49 8.00
C PRO A 70 12.69 3.26 9.31
N SER A 71 13.29 2.51 10.24
CA SER A 71 12.71 2.23 11.55
C SER A 71 12.41 3.51 12.35
N VAL A 72 11.17 3.62 12.84
CA VAL A 72 10.74 4.73 13.72
C VAL A 72 11.60 4.80 14.98
N ARG A 73 11.94 3.65 15.59
CA ARG A 73 12.83 3.59 16.76
C ARG A 73 14.19 4.19 16.43
N ALA A 74 14.78 3.85 15.29
CA ALA A 74 16.06 4.40 14.87
C ALA A 74 16.01 5.92 14.63
N ILE A 75 14.92 6.41 14.05
CA ILE A 75 14.72 7.86 13.82
C ILE A 75 14.63 8.61 15.16
N LEU A 76 13.96 8.03 16.15
CA LEU A 76 13.64 8.67 17.42
C LEU A 76 14.66 8.33 18.53
N ALA A 77 15.59 7.41 18.33
CA ALA A 77 16.59 6.95 19.33
C ALA A 77 17.41 8.07 19.98
N LYS A 78 17.58 9.20 19.29
CA LYS A 78 18.28 10.37 19.83
C LYS A 78 17.47 11.21 20.81
N TYR A 79 16.20 10.87 21.06
CA TYR A 79 15.31 11.54 22.00
C TYR A 79 14.99 10.62 23.16
N PRO A 80 15.63 10.79 24.35
CA PRO A 80 15.40 9.92 25.50
C PRO A 80 13.97 9.94 26.04
N SER A 81 13.20 10.99 25.72
CA SER A 81 11.79 11.15 26.09
C SER A 81 10.83 10.37 25.19
N ALA A 82 11.31 9.66 24.17
CA ALA A 82 10.49 8.93 23.23
C ALA A 82 10.38 7.44 23.63
N ASP A 83 9.17 6.95 23.84
CA ASP A 83 8.86 5.53 23.88
C ASP A 83 8.10 5.15 22.60
N VAL A 84 8.55 4.10 21.91
CA VAL A 84 7.91 3.61 20.67
C VAL A 84 7.37 2.22 20.91
N ARG A 85 6.08 2.02 20.71
CA ARG A 85 5.39 0.74 20.91
C ARG A 85 4.81 0.24 19.59
N LEU A 86 5.08 -1.02 19.26
CA LEU A 86 4.41 -1.70 18.16
C LEU A 86 3.06 -2.19 18.65
N GLY A 87 1.97 -1.73 18.03
CA GLY A 87 0.62 -2.11 18.41
C GLY A 87 -0.43 -1.33 17.64
N ARG A 88 -1.65 -1.82 17.69
CA ARG A 88 -2.83 -1.22 17.05
C ARG A 88 -3.72 -0.58 18.10
N VAL A 89 -3.95 0.72 18.02
CA VAL A 89 -4.94 1.40 18.87
C VAL A 89 -6.32 1.05 18.36
N VAL A 90 -7.16 0.53 19.27
CA VAL A 90 -8.48 0.00 18.95
C VAL A 90 -9.61 0.75 19.62
N ASP A 91 -9.33 1.51 20.70
CA ASP A 91 -10.34 2.30 21.38
C ASP A 91 -9.72 3.51 22.09
N VAL A 92 -10.56 4.49 22.42
CA VAL A 92 -10.22 5.67 23.20
C VAL A 92 -11.36 6.01 24.16
N ASN A 93 -11.02 6.39 25.39
CA ASN A 93 -11.96 6.96 26.36
C ASN A 93 -11.55 8.40 26.64
N PRO A 94 -12.26 9.40 26.06
CA PRO A 94 -11.98 10.81 26.29
C PRO A 94 -12.23 11.26 27.73
N ASP A 95 -13.20 10.67 28.43
CA ASP A 95 -13.58 11.07 29.78
C ASP A 95 -12.50 10.70 30.82
N ASP A 96 -11.82 9.54 30.62
CA ASP A 96 -10.72 9.06 31.47
C ASP A 96 -9.33 9.44 30.91
N ASN A 97 -9.26 10.01 29.75
CA ASN A 97 -8.03 10.29 28.99
C ASN A 97 -7.17 9.03 28.82
N THR A 98 -7.76 7.95 28.27
CA THR A 98 -7.06 6.70 28.02
C THR A 98 -7.26 6.21 26.59
N VAL A 99 -6.24 5.49 26.08
CA VAL A 99 -6.33 4.71 24.85
C VAL A 99 -6.15 3.23 25.15
N VAL A 100 -6.83 2.38 24.38
CA VAL A 100 -6.64 0.93 24.41
C VAL A 100 -5.94 0.51 23.11
N TYR A 101 -4.84 -0.23 23.24
CA TYR A 101 -4.12 -0.77 22.09
C TYR A 101 -3.85 -2.27 22.25
N GLU A 102 -3.79 -2.95 21.14
CA GLU A 102 -3.45 -4.37 21.05
C GLU A 102 -1.98 -4.52 20.64
N ALA A 103 -1.24 -5.29 21.44
CA ALA A 103 0.16 -5.60 21.19
C ALA A 103 0.48 -7.01 21.71
N ALA A 104 1.23 -7.81 20.96
CA ALA A 104 1.61 -9.17 21.32
C ALA A 104 0.42 -10.04 21.78
N GLY A 105 -0.74 -9.90 21.15
CA GLY A 105 -1.97 -10.66 21.44
C GLY A 105 -2.67 -10.25 22.75
N LYS A 106 -2.31 -9.12 23.34
CA LYS A 106 -2.93 -8.61 24.59
C LYS A 106 -3.43 -7.18 24.39
N ARG A 107 -4.45 -6.80 25.16
CA ARG A 107 -4.93 -5.42 25.28
C ARG A 107 -4.20 -4.70 26.39
N HIS A 108 -3.78 -3.48 26.12
CA HIS A 108 -3.10 -2.59 27.03
C HIS A 108 -3.86 -1.27 27.10
N THR A 109 -3.94 -0.67 28.28
CA THR A 109 -4.51 0.66 28.48
C THR A 109 -3.40 1.63 28.84
N LEU A 110 -3.38 2.79 28.20
CA LEU A 110 -2.41 3.85 28.42
C LEU A 110 -3.12 5.19 28.62
N GLY A 111 -2.82 5.87 29.73
CA GLY A 111 -3.31 7.21 30.01
C GLY A 111 -2.48 8.29 29.31
N TYR A 112 -3.14 9.41 28.97
CA TYR A 112 -2.49 10.57 28.35
C TYR A 112 -2.97 11.88 28.95
N GLU A 113 -2.19 12.95 28.74
CA GLU A 113 -2.67 14.33 28.88
C GLU A 113 -3.15 14.86 27.51
N HIS A 114 -2.41 14.52 26.44
CA HIS A 114 -2.76 14.85 25.06
C HIS A 114 -2.71 13.61 24.17
N LEU A 115 -3.68 13.45 23.28
CA LEU A 115 -3.70 12.42 22.24
C LEU A 115 -3.57 13.05 20.85
N VAL A 116 -2.67 12.52 20.03
CA VAL A 116 -2.51 12.91 18.63
C VAL A 116 -2.73 11.71 17.72
N ALA A 117 -3.87 11.66 17.07
CA ALA A 117 -4.22 10.65 16.08
C ALA A 117 -3.66 11.04 14.70
N ALA A 118 -2.84 10.18 14.12
CA ALA A 118 -2.16 10.38 12.83
C ALA A 118 -2.05 9.08 12.04
N THR A 119 -3.15 8.30 12.02
CA THR A 119 -3.22 6.97 11.41
C THR A 119 -3.32 6.97 9.88
N GLY A 120 -3.50 8.17 9.27
CA GLY A 120 -3.54 8.33 7.83
C GLY A 120 -4.81 7.77 7.18
N ALA A 121 -4.66 7.31 5.94
CA ALA A 121 -5.78 6.81 5.13
C ALA A 121 -5.41 5.48 4.47
N ARG A 122 -6.43 4.64 4.22
CA ARG A 122 -6.36 3.40 3.45
C ARG A 122 -6.96 3.57 2.07
N GLN A 123 -6.87 2.56 1.23
CA GLN A 123 -7.49 2.52 -0.08
C GLN A 123 -9.01 2.53 0.06
N ALA A 124 -9.70 3.31 -0.79
CA ALA A 124 -11.16 3.34 -0.88
C ALA A 124 -11.62 2.58 -2.13
N TYR A 125 -12.62 1.73 -1.96
CA TYR A 125 -13.26 1.00 -3.07
C TYR A 125 -14.69 1.49 -3.35
N PHE A 126 -15.08 2.63 -2.77
CA PHE A 126 -16.37 3.32 -3.02
C PHE A 126 -17.61 2.43 -2.78
N GLY A 127 -17.56 1.56 -1.77
CA GLY A 127 -18.63 0.63 -1.41
C GLY A 127 -18.57 -0.72 -2.13
N ARG A 128 -17.50 -0.98 -2.89
CA ARG A 128 -17.19 -2.25 -3.57
C ARG A 128 -15.96 -2.89 -2.92
N ASP A 129 -16.04 -3.14 -1.61
CA ASP A 129 -14.90 -3.62 -0.82
C ASP A 129 -14.40 -5.01 -1.28
N GLU A 130 -15.24 -5.78 -1.98
CA GLU A 130 -14.88 -7.03 -2.66
C GLU A 130 -13.78 -6.86 -3.71
N PHE A 131 -13.59 -5.66 -4.26
CA PHE A 131 -12.50 -5.39 -5.21
C PHE A 131 -11.11 -5.46 -4.55
N ALA A 132 -11.04 -5.38 -3.22
CA ALA A 132 -9.77 -5.47 -2.50
C ALA A 132 -9.04 -6.79 -2.73
N ASP A 133 -9.79 -7.89 -2.82
CA ASP A 133 -9.23 -9.23 -3.03
C ASP A 133 -8.81 -9.49 -4.49
N LEU A 134 -9.38 -8.71 -5.42
CA LEU A 134 -9.18 -8.85 -6.87
C LEU A 134 -8.19 -7.83 -7.45
N THR A 135 -7.65 -6.94 -6.62
CA THR A 135 -6.79 -5.84 -7.10
C THR A 135 -5.54 -5.68 -6.25
N PHE A 136 -4.59 -4.94 -6.78
CA PHE A 136 -3.38 -4.52 -6.08
C PHE A 136 -3.50 -3.05 -5.66
N ALA A 137 -3.53 -2.79 -4.36
CA ALA A 137 -3.37 -1.44 -3.82
C ALA A 137 -1.89 -1.04 -3.74
N LEU A 138 -1.62 0.23 -3.42
CA LEU A 138 -0.25 0.72 -3.21
C LEU A 138 -0.23 1.73 -2.04
N LYS A 139 -0.32 1.22 -0.82
CA LYS A 139 -0.33 2.01 0.42
C LYS A 139 0.76 1.61 1.42
N THR A 140 1.16 0.34 1.41
CA THR A 140 2.13 -0.24 2.33
C THR A 140 3.35 -0.81 1.58
N VAL A 141 4.41 -1.12 2.30
CA VAL A 141 5.57 -1.83 1.73
C VAL A 141 5.16 -3.18 1.18
N ASP A 142 4.31 -3.90 1.92
CA ASP A 142 3.81 -5.21 1.49
C ASP A 142 3.03 -5.13 0.18
N ASP A 143 2.17 -4.10 0.02
CA ASP A 143 1.47 -3.87 -1.25
C ASP A 143 2.46 -3.71 -2.42
N ALA A 144 3.52 -2.92 -2.22
CA ALA A 144 4.51 -2.70 -3.26
C ALA A 144 5.29 -3.98 -3.61
N GLU A 145 5.60 -4.80 -2.61
CA GLU A 145 6.27 -6.08 -2.81
C GLU A 145 5.36 -7.12 -3.45
N ARG A 146 4.08 -7.18 -3.05
CA ARG A 146 3.06 -8.02 -3.70
C ARG A 146 2.91 -7.64 -5.17
N LEU A 147 2.75 -6.36 -5.48
CA LEU A 147 2.65 -5.87 -6.86
C LEU A 147 3.91 -6.18 -7.66
N ARG A 148 5.11 -6.00 -7.08
CA ARG A 148 6.37 -6.38 -7.73
C ARG A 148 6.43 -7.86 -8.08
N ARG A 149 6.05 -8.73 -7.13
CA ARG A 149 5.97 -10.19 -7.36
C ARG A 149 4.99 -10.52 -8.48
N GLN A 150 3.83 -9.89 -8.49
CA GLN A 150 2.82 -10.08 -9.53
C GLN A 150 3.34 -9.67 -10.91
N ILE A 151 3.98 -8.50 -11.02
CA ILE A 151 4.57 -8.07 -12.30
C ILE A 151 5.59 -9.10 -12.79
N ILE A 152 6.52 -9.54 -11.93
CA ILE A 152 7.51 -10.53 -12.30
C ILE A 152 6.83 -11.84 -12.75
N ARG A 153 5.87 -12.37 -11.97
CA ARG A 153 5.13 -13.57 -12.30
C ARG A 153 4.50 -13.49 -13.69
N CYS A 154 3.81 -12.40 -13.98
CA CYS A 154 3.17 -12.22 -15.28
C CYS A 154 4.17 -12.27 -16.46
N PHE A 155 5.33 -11.65 -16.31
CA PHE A 155 6.34 -11.69 -17.38
C PHE A 155 6.99 -13.08 -17.52
N GLU A 156 7.31 -13.77 -16.42
CA GLU A 156 7.87 -15.11 -16.46
C GLU A 156 6.88 -16.14 -17.03
N GLU A 157 5.62 -16.08 -16.64
CA GLU A 157 4.58 -16.96 -17.20
C GLU A 157 4.29 -16.64 -18.68
N ALA A 158 4.26 -15.35 -19.05
CA ALA A 158 4.10 -14.95 -20.45
C ALA A 158 5.29 -15.40 -21.33
N HIS A 159 6.49 -15.55 -20.75
CA HIS A 159 7.66 -16.05 -21.45
C HIS A 159 7.52 -17.51 -21.87
N ILE A 160 6.92 -18.34 -21.03
CA ILE A 160 6.86 -19.80 -21.21
C ILE A 160 5.54 -20.31 -21.78
N THR A 161 4.43 -19.54 -21.63
CA THR A 161 3.13 -20.00 -22.13
C THR A 161 3.09 -20.03 -23.66
N THR A 162 2.40 -21.05 -24.19
CA THR A 162 2.10 -21.20 -25.62
C THR A 162 0.69 -20.75 -25.98
N ASP A 163 -0.15 -20.45 -24.96
CA ASP A 163 -1.49 -19.91 -25.15
C ASP A 163 -1.43 -18.40 -25.43
N PRO A 164 -1.83 -17.95 -26.63
CA PRO A 164 -1.74 -16.53 -27.01
C PRO A 164 -2.71 -15.64 -26.21
N GLU A 165 -3.88 -16.14 -25.80
CA GLU A 165 -4.85 -15.35 -25.03
C GLU A 165 -4.36 -15.19 -23.59
N LEU A 166 -3.88 -16.27 -22.96
CA LEU A 166 -3.26 -16.19 -21.64
C LEU A 166 -2.05 -15.24 -21.66
N ARG A 167 -1.18 -15.36 -22.67
CA ARG A 167 -0.02 -14.47 -22.84
C ARG A 167 -0.43 -13.01 -22.91
N LYS A 168 -1.47 -12.69 -23.68
CA LYS A 168 -2.00 -11.34 -23.81
C LYS A 168 -2.54 -10.81 -22.48
N ASN A 169 -3.27 -11.63 -21.73
CA ASN A 169 -3.81 -11.26 -20.43
C ASN A 169 -2.71 -11.02 -19.39
N LEU A 170 -1.69 -11.86 -19.33
CA LEU A 170 -0.50 -11.72 -18.49
C LEU A 170 0.27 -10.41 -18.77
N LEU A 171 0.32 -9.99 -20.03
CA LEU A 171 1.01 -8.77 -20.45
C LEU A 171 0.11 -7.53 -20.47
N SER A 172 -1.11 -7.64 -19.94
CA SER A 172 -2.08 -6.55 -19.81
C SER A 172 -2.15 -6.08 -18.36
N PHE A 173 -1.96 -4.78 -18.15
CA PHE A 173 -2.01 -4.12 -16.83
C PHE A 173 -3.06 -3.00 -16.87
N VAL A 174 -4.02 -3.03 -15.95
CA VAL A 174 -5.02 -1.99 -15.79
C VAL A 174 -4.74 -1.21 -14.52
N VAL A 175 -4.56 0.10 -14.64
CA VAL A 175 -4.36 1.02 -13.52
C VAL A 175 -5.60 1.88 -13.37
N VAL A 176 -6.30 1.78 -12.23
CA VAL A 176 -7.53 2.49 -11.94
C VAL A 176 -7.24 3.73 -11.09
N GLY A 177 -7.60 4.91 -11.62
CA GLY A 177 -7.34 6.21 -11.00
C GLY A 177 -6.10 6.90 -11.54
N ALA A 178 -6.27 8.04 -12.21
CA ALA A 178 -5.18 8.85 -12.77
C ALA A 178 -4.76 10.02 -11.85
N GLY A 179 -4.76 9.80 -10.54
CA GLY A 179 -4.04 10.61 -9.57
C GLY A 179 -2.52 10.39 -9.67
N PRO A 180 -1.71 11.06 -8.82
CA PRO A 180 -0.24 10.93 -8.89
C PRO A 180 0.25 9.48 -8.86
N THR A 181 -0.25 8.67 -7.94
CA THR A 181 0.17 7.26 -7.81
C THR A 181 -0.09 6.45 -9.08
N GLY A 182 -1.30 6.59 -9.67
CA GLY A 182 -1.66 5.83 -10.88
C GLY A 182 -0.85 6.27 -12.10
N VAL A 183 -0.64 7.57 -12.28
CA VAL A 183 0.18 8.13 -13.37
C VAL A 183 1.63 7.67 -13.26
N GLU A 184 2.23 7.79 -12.07
CA GLU A 184 3.61 7.38 -11.78
C GLU A 184 3.80 5.87 -12.02
N LEU A 185 2.84 5.07 -11.59
CA LEU A 185 2.91 3.62 -11.71
C LEU A 185 2.71 3.16 -13.17
N ALA A 186 1.70 3.69 -13.87
CA ALA A 186 1.45 3.36 -15.28
C ALA A 186 2.67 3.67 -16.17
N GLY A 187 3.26 4.86 -15.99
CA GLY A 187 4.46 5.25 -16.69
C GLY A 187 5.67 4.35 -16.37
N GLN A 188 5.82 3.95 -15.11
CA GLN A 188 6.93 3.08 -14.69
C GLN A 188 6.77 1.62 -15.15
N ILE A 189 5.55 1.07 -15.15
CA ILE A 189 5.30 -0.29 -15.66
C ILE A 189 5.60 -0.33 -17.17
N LYS A 190 5.16 0.68 -17.92
CA LYS A 190 5.45 0.73 -19.35
C LYS A 190 6.95 0.91 -19.63
N GLU A 191 7.65 1.74 -18.86
CA GLU A 191 9.12 1.87 -18.96
C GLU A 191 9.83 0.55 -18.64
N LEU A 192 9.37 -0.16 -17.60
CA LEU A 192 9.90 -1.47 -17.19
C LEU A 192 9.76 -2.49 -18.33
N ALA A 193 8.59 -2.55 -18.97
CA ALA A 193 8.33 -3.41 -20.11
C ALA A 193 9.25 -3.11 -21.31
N GLN A 194 9.39 -1.82 -21.68
CA GLN A 194 10.14 -1.40 -22.86
C GLN A 194 11.66 -1.51 -22.70
N ARG A 195 12.18 -1.42 -21.48
CA ARG A 195 13.62 -1.32 -21.24
C ARG A 195 14.21 -2.51 -20.53
N TYR A 196 13.59 -2.99 -19.46
CA TYR A 196 14.14 -4.08 -18.67
C TYR A 196 13.74 -5.45 -19.24
N PHE A 197 12.45 -5.68 -19.41
CA PHE A 197 11.97 -6.97 -19.88
C PHE A 197 12.27 -7.22 -21.37
N ALA A 198 12.18 -6.20 -22.21
CA ALA A 198 12.54 -6.31 -23.62
C ALA A 198 14.00 -6.73 -23.84
N GLU A 199 14.90 -6.41 -22.90
CA GLU A 199 16.31 -6.83 -22.97
C GLU A 199 16.56 -8.16 -22.25
N SER A 200 15.85 -8.45 -21.15
CA SER A 200 16.11 -9.62 -20.32
C SER A 200 15.31 -10.87 -20.72
N ILE A 201 14.15 -10.68 -21.36
CA ILE A 201 13.28 -11.78 -21.83
C ILE A 201 13.14 -11.66 -23.36
N GLY A 202 13.94 -12.41 -24.11
CA GLY A 202 14.13 -12.22 -25.54
C GLY A 202 12.90 -12.45 -26.44
N ASN A 203 11.80 -13.02 -25.93
CA ASN A 203 10.57 -13.26 -26.69
C ASN A 203 9.42 -12.33 -26.29
N ILE A 204 9.65 -11.33 -25.42
CA ILE A 204 8.68 -10.30 -25.06
C ILE A 204 9.21 -8.94 -25.49
N LYS A 205 8.44 -8.24 -26.30
CA LYS A 205 8.77 -6.88 -26.70
C LYS A 205 7.95 -5.87 -25.89
N GLY A 206 8.45 -4.65 -25.74
CA GLY A 206 7.71 -3.60 -25.03
C GLY A 206 6.36 -3.24 -25.67
N GLU A 207 6.19 -3.51 -26.97
CA GLU A 207 4.92 -3.34 -27.70
C GLU A 207 3.88 -4.43 -27.39
N ASP A 208 4.31 -5.62 -26.93
CA ASP A 208 3.43 -6.72 -26.54
C ASP A 208 2.71 -6.41 -25.20
N VAL A 209 3.24 -5.45 -24.43
CA VAL A 209 2.73 -5.10 -23.09
C VAL A 209 1.76 -3.93 -23.19
N THR A 210 0.52 -4.17 -22.77
CA THR A 210 -0.51 -3.13 -22.69
C THR A 210 -0.61 -2.58 -21.27
N VAL A 211 -0.57 -1.27 -21.12
CA VAL A 211 -0.83 -0.58 -19.84
C VAL A 211 -1.95 0.42 -20.07
N THR A 212 -3.10 0.17 -19.47
CA THR A 212 -4.29 1.04 -19.58
C THR A 212 -4.52 1.78 -18.26
N LEU A 213 -4.48 3.11 -18.31
CA LEU A 213 -4.81 3.99 -17.19
C LEU A 213 -6.24 4.49 -17.33
N VAL A 214 -7.11 4.09 -16.39
CA VAL A 214 -8.55 4.42 -16.39
C VAL A 214 -8.85 5.49 -15.36
N GLU A 215 -9.56 6.55 -15.76
CA GLU A 215 -9.93 7.68 -14.91
C GLU A 215 -11.40 8.06 -15.09
N GLY A 216 -12.13 8.19 -13.98
CA GLY A 216 -13.53 8.62 -13.97
C GLY A 216 -13.72 10.11 -14.30
N ALA A 217 -12.72 10.94 -14.04
CA ALA A 217 -12.74 12.36 -14.39
C ALA A 217 -12.41 12.59 -15.88
N ASP A 218 -12.61 13.82 -16.34
CA ASP A 218 -12.35 14.26 -17.71
C ASP A 218 -10.86 14.38 -18.07
N LYS A 219 -9.95 14.25 -17.09
CA LYS A 219 -8.51 14.45 -17.27
C LYS A 219 -7.66 13.68 -16.25
N VAL A 220 -6.44 13.41 -16.61
CA VAL A 220 -5.41 12.89 -15.68
C VAL A 220 -4.94 13.99 -14.74
N LEU A 221 -4.51 13.63 -13.53
CA LEU A 221 -4.01 14.56 -12.51
C LEU A 221 -4.94 15.78 -12.30
N PRO A 222 -6.24 15.58 -12.03
CA PRO A 222 -7.23 16.66 -11.98
C PRO A 222 -6.81 17.86 -11.10
N PRO A 223 -6.14 17.69 -9.94
CA PRO A 223 -5.72 18.82 -9.12
C PRO A 223 -4.69 19.77 -9.75
N PHE A 224 -3.97 19.33 -10.77
CA PHE A 224 -3.01 20.18 -11.48
C PHE A 224 -3.67 21.06 -12.53
N GLY A 225 -4.79 20.61 -13.11
CA GLY A 225 -5.60 21.37 -14.08
C GLY A 225 -4.91 21.61 -15.42
N GLY A 226 -5.70 22.11 -16.39
CA GLY A 226 -5.31 22.70 -17.67
C GLY A 226 -4.09 22.07 -18.36
N LYS A 227 -3.12 22.89 -18.67
CA LYS A 227 -1.92 22.53 -19.45
C LYS A 227 -1.08 21.40 -18.84
N LEU A 228 -1.01 21.30 -17.52
CA LEU A 228 -0.23 20.24 -16.86
C LEU A 228 -0.89 18.87 -17.02
N SER A 229 -2.23 18.82 -16.94
CA SER A 229 -2.99 17.58 -17.19
C SER A 229 -2.86 17.13 -18.63
N GLU A 230 -2.99 18.04 -19.60
CA GLU A 230 -2.81 17.77 -21.03
C GLU A 230 -1.40 17.24 -21.33
N TYR A 231 -0.37 17.96 -20.84
CA TYR A 231 1.02 17.53 -20.97
C TYR A 231 1.25 16.13 -20.39
N SER A 232 0.61 15.83 -19.26
CA SER A 232 0.75 14.52 -18.60
C SER A 232 0.11 13.41 -19.43
N LYS A 233 -1.11 13.63 -19.94
CA LYS A 233 -1.78 12.69 -20.84
C LYS A 233 -0.96 12.42 -22.08
N GLU A 234 -0.57 13.46 -22.81
CA GLU A 234 0.27 13.30 -24.02
C GLU A 234 1.59 12.59 -23.74
N SER A 235 2.20 12.84 -22.57
CA SER A 235 3.47 12.21 -22.20
C SER A 235 3.31 10.72 -21.89
N LEU A 236 2.19 10.32 -21.29
CA LEU A 236 1.83 8.92 -21.08
C LEU A 236 1.55 8.21 -22.41
N GLU A 237 0.71 8.81 -23.26
CA GLU A 237 0.36 8.24 -24.56
C GLU A 237 1.60 8.09 -25.48
N LYS A 238 2.50 9.08 -25.49
CA LYS A 238 3.81 9.01 -26.18
C LYS A 238 4.72 7.93 -25.60
N ALA A 239 4.55 7.58 -24.33
CA ALA A 239 5.26 6.46 -23.71
C ALA A 239 4.60 5.10 -24.02
N GLY A 240 3.43 5.08 -24.65
CA GLY A 240 2.68 3.87 -25.00
C GLY A 240 1.73 3.38 -23.89
N VAL A 241 1.31 4.27 -22.99
CA VAL A 241 0.22 4.01 -22.04
C VAL A 241 -1.11 4.42 -22.69
N ASP A 242 -2.09 3.54 -22.65
CA ASP A 242 -3.46 3.83 -23.09
C ASP A 242 -4.19 4.60 -21.98
N VAL A 243 -4.55 5.87 -22.26
CA VAL A 243 -5.20 6.73 -21.27
C VAL A 243 -6.69 6.88 -21.57
N VAL A 244 -7.53 6.31 -20.70
CA VAL A 244 -8.99 6.30 -20.82
C VAL A 244 -9.60 7.17 -19.73
N VAL A 245 -10.08 8.34 -20.09
CA VAL A 245 -10.75 9.30 -19.19
C VAL A 245 -12.28 9.24 -19.33
N ASN A 246 -13.03 9.92 -18.45
CA ASN A 246 -14.49 9.87 -18.39
C ASN A 246 -15.03 8.44 -18.29
N THR A 247 -14.30 7.53 -17.66
CA THR A 247 -14.64 6.12 -17.64
C THR A 247 -14.42 5.54 -16.26
N MET A 248 -15.45 4.90 -15.72
CA MET A 248 -15.41 4.26 -14.41
C MET A 248 -15.32 2.75 -14.54
N VAL A 249 -14.60 2.12 -13.63
CA VAL A 249 -14.66 0.68 -13.42
C VAL A 249 -15.94 0.38 -12.64
N THR A 250 -16.80 -0.44 -13.21
CA THR A 250 -18.09 -0.82 -12.61
C THR A 250 -18.10 -2.22 -12.04
N ASP A 251 -17.23 -3.08 -12.56
CA ASP A 251 -17.08 -4.45 -12.06
C ASP A 251 -15.66 -4.99 -12.29
N ILE A 252 -15.24 -5.92 -11.44
CA ILE A 252 -13.94 -6.59 -11.50
C ILE A 252 -14.14 -8.07 -11.19
N ASP A 253 -13.49 -8.93 -11.95
CA ASP A 253 -13.34 -10.35 -11.65
C ASP A 253 -11.88 -10.82 -11.86
N GLU A 254 -11.63 -12.11 -11.73
CA GLU A 254 -10.30 -12.73 -11.86
C GLU A 254 -9.66 -12.55 -13.26
N HIS A 255 -10.43 -12.15 -14.26
CA HIS A 255 -10.00 -12.04 -15.66
C HIS A 255 -10.00 -10.62 -16.21
N GLY A 256 -10.31 -9.62 -15.40
CA GLY A 256 -10.27 -8.23 -15.85
C GLY A 256 -11.30 -7.31 -15.22
N ALA A 257 -11.52 -6.16 -15.87
CA ALA A 257 -12.39 -5.10 -15.41
C ALA A 257 -13.44 -4.73 -16.47
N THR A 258 -14.66 -4.46 -16.02
CA THR A 258 -15.72 -3.87 -16.84
C THR A 258 -15.73 -2.36 -16.65
N LEU A 259 -15.67 -1.63 -17.74
CA LEU A 259 -15.63 -0.17 -17.78
C LEU A 259 -16.95 0.36 -18.29
N LYS A 260 -17.39 1.50 -17.76
CA LYS A 260 -18.54 2.27 -18.26
C LYS A 260 -18.10 3.71 -18.54
N THR A 261 -18.30 4.14 -19.78
CA THR A 261 -18.06 5.52 -20.18
C THR A 261 -19.13 6.44 -19.59
N ALA A 262 -18.72 7.59 -19.05
CA ALA A 262 -19.64 8.56 -18.47
C ALA A 262 -20.65 9.07 -19.51
N ASN A 263 -21.89 9.27 -19.09
CA ASN A 263 -22.99 9.78 -19.91
C ASN A 263 -23.38 8.88 -21.11
N THR A 264 -22.92 7.64 -21.14
CA THR A 264 -23.34 6.63 -22.14
C THR A 264 -23.72 5.34 -21.43
N ASP A 265 -24.39 4.43 -22.16
CA ASP A 265 -24.63 3.06 -21.69
C ASP A 265 -23.58 2.08 -22.25
N GLU A 266 -22.56 2.60 -22.91
CA GLU A 266 -21.47 1.77 -23.42
C GLU A 266 -20.63 1.19 -22.29
N THR A 267 -20.48 -0.12 -22.35
CA THR A 267 -19.61 -0.87 -21.46
C THR A 267 -18.53 -1.56 -22.28
N HIS A 268 -17.31 -1.54 -21.77
CA HIS A 268 -16.16 -2.20 -22.39
C HIS A 268 -15.55 -3.18 -21.39
N ARG A 269 -15.08 -4.32 -21.87
CA ARG A 269 -14.34 -5.27 -21.07
C ARG A 269 -12.85 -5.15 -21.38
N LEU A 270 -12.04 -4.94 -20.34
CA LEU A 270 -10.58 -5.10 -20.40
C LEU A 270 -10.21 -6.42 -19.72
N THR A 271 -9.52 -7.29 -20.45
CA THR A 271 -8.95 -8.51 -19.89
C THR A 271 -7.52 -8.22 -19.41
N ALA A 272 -7.21 -8.60 -18.17
CA ALA A 272 -5.91 -8.41 -17.59
C ALA A 272 -5.76 -9.29 -16.33
N GLU A 273 -4.59 -9.88 -16.13
CA GLU A 273 -4.23 -10.59 -14.91
C GLU A 273 -3.83 -9.64 -13.77
N THR A 274 -3.61 -8.37 -14.07
CA THR A 274 -3.17 -7.40 -13.07
C THR A 274 -3.98 -6.13 -13.14
N ILE A 275 -4.80 -5.91 -12.12
CA ILE A 275 -5.58 -4.69 -11.92
C ILE A 275 -5.03 -3.98 -10.69
N ILE A 276 -4.61 -2.74 -10.86
CA ILE A 276 -4.01 -1.92 -9.81
C ILE A 276 -4.97 -0.80 -9.45
N TRP A 277 -5.42 -0.79 -8.19
CA TRP A 277 -6.39 0.20 -7.73
C TRP A 277 -5.69 1.35 -7.00
N SER A 278 -5.62 2.51 -7.62
CA SER A 278 -5.06 3.74 -7.05
C SER A 278 -6.11 4.86 -6.85
N ALA A 279 -7.38 4.57 -7.13
CA ALA A 279 -8.48 5.53 -7.02
C ALA A 279 -9.01 5.63 -5.59
N GLY A 280 -9.08 6.87 -5.09
CA GLY A 280 -9.72 7.20 -3.81
C GLY A 280 -8.91 6.80 -2.56
N ILE A 281 -9.25 7.51 -1.48
CA ILE A 281 -8.74 7.24 -0.13
C ILE A 281 -9.89 7.32 0.87
N GLN A 282 -9.81 6.54 1.93
CA GLN A 282 -10.70 6.64 3.09
C GLN A 282 -9.89 6.62 4.37
N ALA A 283 -10.41 7.25 5.42
CA ALA A 283 -9.75 7.26 6.71
C ALA A 283 -9.56 5.85 7.25
N ASN A 284 -8.54 5.66 8.08
CA ASN A 284 -8.31 4.44 8.83
C ASN A 284 -9.47 4.20 9.83
N ASP A 285 -9.71 2.95 10.22
CA ASP A 285 -10.82 2.56 11.09
C ASP A 285 -10.84 3.30 12.43
N PHE A 286 -9.67 3.67 12.97
CA PHE A 286 -9.56 4.45 14.20
C PHE A 286 -10.22 5.84 14.09
N ALA A 287 -10.36 6.42 12.89
CA ALA A 287 -11.12 7.65 12.71
C ALA A 287 -12.60 7.46 13.06
N GLY A 288 -13.20 6.32 12.71
CA GLY A 288 -14.58 5.99 13.10
C GLY A 288 -14.74 5.86 14.62
N VAL A 289 -13.78 5.22 15.28
CA VAL A 289 -13.75 5.12 16.75
C VAL A 289 -13.67 6.52 17.38
N LEU A 290 -12.78 7.37 16.90
CA LEU A 290 -12.67 8.74 17.39
C LEU A 290 -13.97 9.53 17.18
N ALA A 291 -14.59 9.44 16.00
CA ALA A 291 -15.84 10.09 15.69
C ALA A 291 -16.95 9.70 16.70
N GLU A 292 -17.11 8.40 16.95
CA GLU A 292 -18.10 7.87 17.89
C GLU A 292 -17.84 8.36 19.34
N ARG A 293 -16.58 8.26 19.80
CA ARG A 293 -16.21 8.58 21.19
C ARG A 293 -16.19 10.08 21.49
N THR A 294 -15.90 10.92 20.50
CA THR A 294 -15.79 12.39 20.70
C THR A 294 -17.00 13.17 20.19
N GLY A 295 -17.91 12.52 19.44
CA GLY A 295 -19.01 13.19 18.75
C GLY A 295 -18.56 14.02 17.55
N CYS A 296 -17.36 13.76 17.00
CA CYS A 296 -16.85 14.45 15.83
C CYS A 296 -17.60 14.00 14.56
N GLU A 297 -17.97 14.96 13.72
CA GLU A 297 -18.57 14.67 12.42
C GLU A 297 -17.55 14.05 11.44
N THR A 298 -18.05 13.23 10.54
CA THR A 298 -17.26 12.65 9.46
C THR A 298 -17.80 13.07 8.09
N VAL A 299 -16.90 13.21 7.13
CA VAL A 299 -17.25 13.47 5.72
C VAL A 299 -17.05 12.21 4.86
N ARG A 300 -17.32 12.33 3.57
CA ARG A 300 -17.12 11.25 2.61
C ARG A 300 -15.74 10.59 2.78
N GLY A 301 -15.72 9.27 2.84
CA GLY A 301 -14.52 8.46 3.10
C GLY A 301 -14.16 8.36 4.59
N GLY A 302 -15.09 8.67 5.51
CA GLY A 302 -14.88 8.51 6.96
C GLY A 302 -13.85 9.46 7.57
N ARG A 303 -13.45 10.52 6.86
CA ARG A 303 -12.49 11.50 7.39
C ARG A 303 -13.14 12.40 8.41
N LEU A 304 -12.44 12.65 9.51
CA LEU A 304 -12.90 13.51 10.60
C LEU A 304 -12.95 14.98 10.15
N LEU A 305 -14.06 15.67 10.43
CA LEU A 305 -14.18 17.12 10.30
C LEU A 305 -13.63 17.74 11.58
N VAL A 306 -12.36 18.13 11.54
CA VAL A 306 -11.68 18.72 12.70
C VAL A 306 -11.85 20.22 12.75
N ASP A 307 -11.70 20.79 13.95
CA ASP A 307 -11.64 22.25 14.14
C ASP A 307 -10.36 22.86 13.56
N ASN A 308 -10.34 24.18 13.45
CA ASN A 308 -9.24 24.91 12.82
C ASN A 308 -7.87 24.72 13.51
N ASP A 309 -7.82 24.17 14.69
CA ASP A 309 -6.62 23.83 15.46
C ASP A 309 -6.32 22.32 15.50
N PHE A 310 -7.09 21.52 14.76
CA PHE A 310 -7.05 20.05 14.71
C PHE A 310 -7.67 19.33 15.92
N THR A 311 -8.37 20.02 16.81
CA THR A 311 -9.15 19.36 17.88
C THR A 311 -10.29 18.55 17.30
N VAL A 312 -10.71 17.49 18.02
CA VAL A 312 -11.66 16.48 17.57
C VAL A 312 -12.93 16.51 18.40
N GLY A 313 -14.02 16.96 17.79
CA GLY A 313 -15.34 16.96 18.43
C GLY A 313 -15.34 17.76 19.74
N ARG A 314 -15.84 17.15 20.83
CA ARG A 314 -15.94 17.84 22.15
C ARG A 314 -14.65 17.78 22.98
N ALA A 315 -13.60 17.14 22.49
CA ALA A 315 -12.36 16.91 23.25
C ALA A 315 -11.31 17.97 22.87
N ASP A 316 -10.90 18.80 23.82
CA ASP A 316 -9.93 19.88 23.64
C ASP A 316 -8.46 19.43 23.75
N ASN A 317 -8.23 18.19 24.16
CA ASN A 317 -6.91 17.57 24.28
C ASN A 317 -6.66 16.38 23.32
N ILE A 318 -7.61 16.09 22.42
CA ILE A 318 -7.49 15.11 21.36
C ILE A 318 -7.38 15.81 20.01
N TYR A 319 -6.32 15.52 19.30
CA TYR A 319 -6.02 16.09 17.98
C TYR A 319 -5.98 14.99 16.94
N ALA A 320 -6.49 15.28 15.73
CA ALA A 320 -6.33 14.41 14.58
C ALA A 320 -5.66 15.16 13.42
N ILE A 321 -4.71 14.54 12.71
CA ILE A 321 -3.92 15.19 11.65
C ILE A 321 -3.66 14.26 10.45
N GLY A 322 -3.32 14.85 9.32
CA GLY A 322 -2.96 14.09 8.11
C GLY A 322 -4.18 13.63 7.31
N ASP A 323 -4.03 12.52 6.58
CA ASP A 323 -5.01 12.09 5.57
C ASP A 323 -6.33 11.56 6.18
N MET A 324 -6.35 11.30 7.49
CA MET A 324 -7.57 10.90 8.21
C MET A 324 -8.54 12.05 8.51
N VAL A 325 -8.14 13.30 8.24
CA VAL A 325 -8.96 14.49 8.54
C VAL A 325 -9.28 15.30 7.29
N THR A 326 -10.29 16.15 7.41
CA THR A 326 -10.56 17.26 6.49
C THR A 326 -10.60 18.56 7.26
N LEU A 327 -9.99 19.59 6.69
CA LEU A 327 -9.96 20.94 7.19
C LEU A 327 -9.98 21.87 5.97
N ASP A 328 -11.00 22.73 5.84
CA ASP A 328 -11.13 23.72 4.76
C ASP A 328 -10.87 23.18 3.34
N ASN A 329 -11.22 21.92 3.06
CA ASN A 329 -10.94 21.24 1.80
C ASN A 329 -9.44 21.22 1.40
N LEU A 330 -8.52 21.36 2.37
CA LEU A 330 -7.09 21.24 2.12
C LEU A 330 -6.73 19.83 1.62
N PRO A 331 -5.73 19.73 0.73
CA PRO A 331 -5.39 18.45 0.11
C PRO A 331 -4.77 17.47 1.12
N ALA A 332 -5.22 16.21 1.09
CA ALA A 332 -4.62 15.11 1.85
C ALA A 332 -3.24 14.77 1.26
N GLN A 333 -2.21 15.47 1.72
CA GLN A 333 -0.83 15.38 1.25
C GLN A 333 0.16 15.49 2.40
N SER A 334 1.36 14.95 2.21
CA SER A 334 2.42 14.99 3.24
C SER A 334 2.77 16.40 3.75
N PRO A 335 2.79 17.50 2.94
CA PRO A 335 3.01 18.84 3.46
C PRO A 335 1.92 19.30 4.45
N PHE A 336 0.65 18.95 4.21
CA PHE A 336 -0.44 19.24 5.15
C PHE A 336 -0.25 18.47 6.45
N ALA A 337 -0.03 17.17 6.39
CA ALA A 337 0.21 16.32 7.56
C ALA A 337 1.41 16.80 8.41
N MET A 338 2.53 17.13 7.76
CA MET A 338 3.72 17.64 8.46
C MET A 338 3.53 19.01 9.09
N GLN A 339 2.81 19.92 8.43
CA GLN A 339 2.55 21.26 8.95
C GLN A 339 1.55 21.19 10.10
N GLY A 340 0.45 20.41 9.97
CA GLY A 340 -0.51 20.13 11.03
C GLY A 340 0.17 19.54 12.27
N GLY A 341 0.99 18.50 12.10
CA GLY A 341 1.72 17.93 13.22
C GLY A 341 2.68 18.89 13.92
N ARG A 342 3.34 19.78 13.18
CA ARG A 342 4.18 20.84 13.80
C ARG A 342 3.35 21.88 14.52
N HIS A 343 2.14 22.18 14.06
CA HIS A 343 1.22 23.12 14.68
C HIS A 343 0.68 22.56 15.99
N VAL A 344 0.13 21.35 15.98
CA VAL A 344 -0.36 20.64 17.19
C VAL A 344 0.77 20.51 18.23
N ALA A 345 1.96 20.12 17.83
CA ALA A 345 3.09 20.03 18.75
C ALA A 345 3.51 21.40 19.37
N LYS A 346 3.28 22.52 18.68
CA LYS A 346 3.52 23.85 19.25
C LYS A 346 2.47 24.22 20.30
N MET A 347 1.21 23.84 20.09
CA MET A 347 0.15 24.05 21.07
C MET A 347 0.40 23.21 22.33
N ILE A 348 0.67 21.91 22.19
CA ILE A 348 1.01 21.02 23.31
C ILE A 348 2.21 21.56 24.11
N LEU A 349 3.21 22.14 23.44
CA LEU A 349 4.40 22.73 24.08
C LEU A 349 4.15 24.16 24.63
N GLY A 350 2.94 24.67 24.57
CA GLY A 350 2.64 26.05 25.01
C GLY A 350 3.34 27.14 24.20
N LYS A 351 3.88 26.84 23.01
CA LYS A 351 4.58 27.79 22.13
C LYS A 351 3.63 28.66 21.32
N VAL A 352 2.40 28.25 21.19
CA VAL A 352 1.25 29.00 20.71
C VAL A 352 0.07 28.66 21.62
N PRO A 353 -0.87 29.57 21.85
CA PRO A 353 -2.06 29.30 22.67
C PRO A 353 -2.86 28.10 22.12
N ALA A 354 -3.52 27.34 23.01
CA ALA A 354 -4.55 26.40 22.62
C ALA A 354 -5.65 27.08 21.81
N GLY A 355 -6.27 26.40 20.86
CA GLY A 355 -7.27 26.98 19.97
C GLY A 355 -6.70 27.88 18.85
N THR A 356 -5.37 27.99 18.72
CA THR A 356 -4.77 28.77 17.62
C THR A 356 -5.09 28.14 16.28
N ALA A 357 -5.75 28.89 15.40
CA ALA A 357 -6.10 28.42 14.07
C ALA A 357 -4.86 28.10 13.22
N PHE A 358 -4.91 26.97 12.55
CA PHE A 358 -3.86 26.51 11.64
C PHE A 358 -3.88 27.33 10.34
N GLN A 359 -2.70 27.66 9.85
CA GLN A 359 -2.51 28.32 8.56
C GLN A 359 -1.65 27.44 7.65
N TYR A 360 -2.27 26.90 6.61
CA TYR A 360 -1.58 26.11 5.62
C TYR A 360 -0.74 26.98 4.68
N ARG A 361 0.50 26.58 4.47
CA ARG A 361 1.37 27.14 3.44
C ARG A 361 1.52 26.13 2.31
N ASP A 362 0.92 26.43 1.18
CA ASP A 362 1.07 25.58 0.00
C ASP A 362 2.55 25.54 -0.42
N LYS A 363 3.07 24.32 -0.55
CA LYS A 363 4.44 24.05 -1.00
C LYS A 363 4.52 23.66 -2.47
N GLY A 364 3.38 23.69 -3.14
CA GLY A 364 3.23 23.21 -4.50
C GLY A 364 2.99 21.71 -4.58
N SER A 365 2.73 21.26 -5.79
CA SER A 365 2.47 19.86 -6.13
C SER A 365 3.35 19.43 -7.29
N MET A 366 3.71 18.15 -7.32
CA MET A 366 4.55 17.59 -8.38
C MET A 366 4.25 16.10 -8.57
N ALA A 367 4.43 15.62 -9.81
CA ALA A 367 4.28 14.21 -10.16
C ALA A 367 5.26 13.83 -11.27
N ILE A 368 5.85 12.64 -11.20
CA ILE A 368 6.56 12.02 -12.31
C ILE A 368 5.54 11.40 -13.26
N ILE A 369 5.78 11.51 -14.55
CA ILE A 369 4.97 10.87 -15.58
C ILE A 369 5.70 9.64 -16.11
N ASN A 370 6.95 9.83 -16.48
CA ASN A 370 7.87 8.78 -16.91
C ASN A 370 9.32 9.26 -16.75
N ARG A 371 10.27 8.49 -17.24
CA ARG A 371 11.70 8.84 -17.21
C ARG A 371 11.95 10.20 -17.89
N PHE A 372 12.60 11.11 -17.16
CA PHE A 372 12.94 12.46 -17.56
C PHE A 372 11.75 13.39 -17.81
N ARG A 373 10.54 12.99 -17.45
CA ARG A 373 9.32 13.79 -17.58
C ARG A 373 8.54 13.84 -16.30
N ALA A 374 8.33 15.04 -15.81
CA ALA A 374 7.51 15.33 -14.65
C ALA A 374 6.75 16.64 -14.85
N ILE A 375 5.84 16.91 -13.96
CA ILE A 375 5.16 18.20 -13.82
C ILE A 375 5.36 18.71 -12.40
N THR A 376 5.42 20.03 -12.27
CA THR A 376 5.53 20.72 -11.00
C THR A 376 4.76 22.03 -11.08
N ARG A 377 3.96 22.31 -10.02
CA ARG A 377 3.31 23.60 -9.82
C ARG A 377 3.67 24.14 -8.43
N VAL A 378 4.26 25.35 -8.38
CA VAL A 378 4.56 26.06 -7.14
C VAL A 378 4.01 27.47 -7.25
N GLY A 379 2.93 27.76 -6.55
CA GLY A 379 2.17 28.99 -6.70
C GLY A 379 1.67 29.15 -8.15
N LYS A 380 2.19 30.17 -8.86
CA LYS A 380 1.87 30.47 -10.28
C LYS A 380 2.85 29.85 -11.27
N ILE A 381 3.94 29.25 -10.78
CA ILE A 381 4.98 28.68 -11.64
C ILE A 381 4.61 27.24 -11.98
N GLU A 382 4.51 26.95 -13.26
CA GLU A 382 4.30 25.63 -13.83
C GLU A 382 5.53 25.19 -14.62
N LEU A 383 6.08 24.03 -14.29
CA LEU A 383 7.23 23.43 -14.96
C LEU A 383 6.87 22.05 -15.47
N THR A 384 7.42 21.68 -16.61
CA THR A 384 7.25 20.36 -17.24
C THR A 384 8.58 19.79 -17.71
N GLY A 385 8.59 18.49 -18.03
CA GLY A 385 9.73 17.83 -18.65
C GLY A 385 10.90 17.60 -17.70
N PHE A 386 12.12 17.71 -18.25
CA PHE A 386 13.36 17.36 -17.56
C PHE A 386 13.64 18.25 -16.34
N ILE A 387 13.37 19.55 -16.42
CA ILE A 387 13.60 20.48 -15.30
C ILE A 387 12.68 20.13 -14.12
N ALA A 388 11.39 19.87 -14.39
CA ALA A 388 10.44 19.43 -13.38
C ALA A 388 10.85 18.07 -12.77
N TRP A 389 11.39 17.17 -13.58
CA TRP A 389 11.88 15.87 -13.15
C TRP A 389 13.09 15.99 -12.20
N VAL A 390 14.08 16.81 -12.51
CA VAL A 390 15.24 17.08 -11.63
C VAL A 390 14.77 17.72 -10.32
N LEU A 391 13.83 18.67 -10.38
CA LEU A 391 13.27 19.31 -9.20
C LEU A 391 12.53 18.32 -8.33
N TRP A 392 11.77 17.40 -8.93
CA TRP A 392 11.07 16.33 -8.22
C TRP A 392 12.05 15.43 -7.45
N LEU A 393 13.14 14.98 -8.10
CA LEU A 393 14.17 14.17 -7.44
C LEU A 393 14.81 14.94 -6.26
N ALA A 394 15.17 16.20 -6.46
CA ALA A 394 15.79 17.02 -5.43
C ALA A 394 14.87 17.20 -4.20
N VAL A 395 13.60 17.52 -4.42
CA VAL A 395 12.61 17.70 -3.35
C VAL A 395 12.40 16.40 -2.57
N HIS A 396 12.20 15.27 -3.26
CA HIS A 396 11.97 13.99 -2.62
C HIS A 396 13.20 13.51 -1.83
N LEU A 397 14.40 13.75 -2.36
CA LEU A 397 15.65 13.46 -1.66
C LEU A 397 15.79 14.27 -0.36
N VAL A 398 15.42 15.55 -0.36
CA VAL A 398 15.46 16.40 0.85
C VAL A 398 14.50 15.88 1.93
N TYR A 399 13.31 15.45 1.55
CA TYR A 399 12.31 14.94 2.49
C TYR A 399 12.56 13.50 2.94
N LEU A 400 13.32 12.72 2.19
CA LEU A 400 13.69 11.35 2.54
C LEU A 400 14.49 11.33 3.85
N VAL A 401 14.09 10.46 4.79
CA VAL A 401 14.68 10.40 6.12
C VAL A 401 15.96 9.57 6.14
N GLY A 402 17.04 10.15 6.69
CA GLY A 402 18.33 9.49 6.86
C GLY A 402 19.33 9.79 5.75
N PHE A 403 20.57 10.14 6.12
CA PHE A 403 21.64 10.45 5.15
C PHE A 403 21.99 9.21 4.30
N ARG A 404 22.12 8.04 4.95
CA ARG A 404 22.41 6.78 4.27
C ARG A 404 21.35 6.48 3.17
N ASN A 405 20.07 6.64 3.51
CA ASN A 405 18.96 6.35 2.57
C ASN A 405 18.98 7.31 1.38
N ARG A 406 19.28 8.58 1.61
CA ARG A 406 19.45 9.58 0.53
C ARG A 406 20.56 9.20 -0.43
N TYR A 407 21.72 8.80 0.12
CA TYR A 407 22.87 8.40 -0.69
C TYR A 407 22.53 7.16 -1.55
N ILE A 408 21.94 6.12 -0.92
CA ILE A 408 21.59 4.89 -1.63
C ILE A 408 20.51 5.16 -2.68
N ALA A 409 19.48 5.96 -2.38
CA ALA A 409 18.44 6.33 -3.34
C ALA A 409 19.04 7.04 -4.59
N VAL A 410 20.01 7.94 -4.41
CA VAL A 410 20.72 8.57 -5.54
C VAL A 410 21.45 7.53 -6.37
N MET A 411 22.15 6.58 -5.74
CA MET A 411 22.87 5.53 -6.46
C MET A 411 21.92 4.60 -7.21
N SER A 412 20.80 4.22 -6.59
CA SER A 412 19.74 3.42 -7.21
C SER A 412 19.11 4.15 -8.41
N TRP A 413 18.86 5.45 -8.29
CA TRP A 413 18.38 6.30 -9.39
C TRP A 413 19.38 6.39 -10.52
N CYS A 414 20.68 6.62 -10.21
CA CYS A 414 21.72 6.63 -11.24
C CYS A 414 21.76 5.30 -12.01
N GLY A 415 21.74 4.15 -11.29
CA GLY A 415 21.73 2.84 -11.92
C GLY A 415 20.48 2.58 -12.78
N SER A 416 19.30 2.99 -12.31
CA SER A 416 18.04 2.74 -12.99
C SER A 416 17.77 3.71 -14.14
N PHE A 417 18.10 4.99 -13.97
CA PHE A 417 17.80 6.01 -15.00
C PHE A 417 18.88 6.11 -16.08
N LEU A 418 20.16 5.91 -15.76
CA LEU A 418 21.24 5.93 -16.75
C LEU A 418 21.49 4.56 -17.39
N GLY A 419 21.24 3.47 -16.63
CA GLY A 419 21.33 2.09 -17.10
C GLY A 419 19.97 1.50 -17.46
N HIS A 420 19.97 0.19 -17.80
CA HIS A 420 18.79 -0.64 -18.03
C HIS A 420 18.55 -1.60 -16.85
N ARG A 421 19.31 -1.46 -15.76
CA ARG A 421 19.28 -2.39 -14.63
C ARG A 421 18.21 -2.00 -13.63
N ARG A 422 17.53 -3.02 -13.08
CA ARG A 422 16.60 -2.91 -11.96
C ARG A 422 17.12 -3.79 -10.83
N PRO A 423 18.06 -3.31 -10.01
CA PRO A 423 18.78 -4.14 -9.05
C PRO A 423 17.90 -4.73 -7.95
N HIS A 424 16.74 -4.13 -7.71
CA HIS A 424 15.77 -4.57 -6.71
C HIS A 424 14.58 -5.34 -7.31
N PHE A 425 14.66 -5.70 -8.59
CA PHE A 425 13.60 -6.45 -9.26
C PHE A 425 13.92 -7.94 -9.21
N TYR A 426 13.52 -8.60 -8.15
CA TYR A 426 13.75 -10.02 -7.88
C TYR A 426 12.52 -10.66 -7.24
N TYR A 427 12.38 -11.97 -7.44
CA TYR A 427 11.34 -12.80 -6.84
C TYR A 427 11.97 -13.58 -5.66
N ALA A 428 11.46 -13.34 -4.45
CA ALA A 428 12.02 -13.92 -3.22
C ALA A 428 11.14 -15.00 -2.58
N GLN A 429 10.11 -15.47 -3.28
CA GLN A 429 9.21 -16.50 -2.78
C GLN A 429 9.51 -17.83 -3.48
N GLU A 430 9.47 -18.95 -2.75
CA GLU A 430 9.50 -20.28 -3.36
C GLU A 430 8.28 -20.42 -4.29
N LEU A 431 8.49 -20.99 -5.46
CA LEU A 431 7.40 -21.37 -6.35
C LEU A 431 6.54 -22.39 -5.59
N GLU A 432 5.27 -22.13 -5.45
CA GLU A 432 4.35 -23.13 -4.94
C GLU A 432 4.47 -24.37 -5.85
N PRO A 433 4.62 -25.58 -5.27
CA PRO A 433 4.63 -26.78 -6.08
C PRO A 433 3.33 -26.82 -6.88
N ALA A 434 3.45 -27.06 -8.19
CA ALA A 434 2.29 -27.22 -9.05
C ALA A 434 1.27 -28.13 -8.36
N ALA A 435 0.02 -27.69 -8.28
CA ALA A 435 -1.05 -28.55 -7.79
C ALA A 435 -0.94 -29.90 -8.54
N PRO A 436 -1.02 -31.04 -7.84
CA PRO A 436 -0.93 -32.31 -8.52
C PRO A 436 -1.95 -32.31 -9.65
N ALA A 437 -1.47 -32.56 -10.88
CA ALA A 437 -2.34 -32.65 -12.04
C ALA A 437 -3.51 -33.56 -11.65
N GLU A 438 -4.74 -33.05 -11.76
CA GLU A 438 -5.91 -33.92 -11.61
C GLU A 438 -5.69 -35.09 -12.54
N GLU A 439 -5.55 -36.31 -11.99
CA GLU A 439 -5.49 -37.51 -12.79
C GLU A 439 -6.74 -37.51 -13.67
N GLU A 440 -6.54 -37.31 -14.97
CA GLU A 440 -7.62 -37.52 -15.95
C GLU A 440 -8.21 -38.87 -15.63
N LYS A 441 -9.44 -38.88 -15.12
CA LYS A 441 -10.20 -40.13 -14.96
C LYS A 441 -10.22 -40.79 -16.31
N PRO A 442 -9.68 -42.03 -16.43
CA PRO A 442 -9.69 -42.71 -17.71
C PRO A 442 -11.12 -42.74 -18.25
N ALA A 443 -11.26 -42.27 -19.48
CA ALA A 443 -12.53 -42.23 -20.18
C ALA A 443 -13.19 -43.60 -20.07
N ALA A 444 -14.42 -43.64 -19.57
CA ALA A 444 -15.19 -44.86 -19.40
C ALA A 444 -15.25 -45.62 -20.75
N ALA A 445 -14.66 -46.83 -20.78
CA ALA A 445 -14.74 -47.67 -21.94
C ALA A 445 -16.21 -47.94 -22.35
N PRO A 446 -16.53 -47.99 -23.65
CA PRO A 446 -17.87 -48.23 -24.10
C PRO A 446 -18.40 -49.59 -23.62
N LYS A 447 -19.60 -49.58 -23.02
CA LYS A 447 -20.30 -50.80 -22.59
C LYS A 447 -20.49 -51.75 -23.76
N ALA A 448 -19.74 -52.85 -23.76
CA ALA A 448 -20.00 -53.96 -24.65
C ALA A 448 -21.22 -54.75 -24.14
N ASP A 449 -22.09 -55.07 -25.06
CA ASP A 449 -23.35 -55.79 -24.91
C ASP A 449 -23.10 -57.21 -24.37
N ALA A 450 -23.78 -57.53 -23.27
CA ALA A 450 -23.67 -58.82 -22.64
C ALA A 450 -24.75 -59.78 -23.17
N SER A 451 -24.36 -60.72 -23.99
CA SER A 451 -25.16 -61.95 -24.13
C SER A 451 -24.26 -63.19 -24.29
N LYS A 452 -24.47 -64.10 -23.34
CA LYS A 452 -24.24 -65.58 -23.37
C LYS A 452 -22.93 -66.19 -22.89
N ALA A 453 -23.19 -67.03 -21.88
CA ALA A 453 -22.61 -68.34 -21.54
C ALA A 453 -21.31 -68.31 -20.72
N GLY A 454 -21.25 -68.74 -19.49
CA GLY A 454 -21.38 -70.15 -19.04
C GLY A 454 -20.13 -70.61 -18.38
N ALA A 455 -20.15 -70.78 -17.07
CA ALA A 455 -19.39 -71.71 -16.21
C ALA A 455 -17.87 -71.89 -16.37
N SER A 456 -17.07 -71.54 -15.34
CA SER A 456 -16.31 -72.52 -14.56
C SER A 456 -15.49 -71.84 -13.47
N LYS A 457 -15.57 -72.41 -12.26
CA LYS A 457 -14.79 -72.07 -11.07
C LYS A 457 -13.35 -72.49 -11.20
N THR A 458 -12.37 -71.77 -10.69
CA THR A 458 -11.46 -72.24 -9.63
C THR A 458 -10.36 -71.20 -9.29
N ASP A 459 -10.23 -70.95 -8.06
CA ASP A 459 -9.06 -70.70 -7.19
C ASP A 459 -7.78 -70.00 -7.74
N ALA A 460 -7.54 -68.78 -7.43
CA ALA A 460 -6.19 -68.17 -7.32
C ALA A 460 -6.17 -66.83 -6.55
N THR A 461 -6.70 -66.80 -5.33
CA THR A 461 -6.58 -65.64 -4.43
C THR A 461 -5.97 -66.02 -3.09
N LYS A 462 -4.63 -66.23 -3.07
CA LYS A 462 -3.88 -66.36 -1.78
C LYS A 462 -2.38 -66.06 -1.85
N ASN A 463 -1.85 -65.19 -2.68
CA ASN A 463 -0.40 -64.94 -2.66
C ASN A 463 0.10 -63.51 -2.87
N LEU A 464 -0.73 -62.48 -2.69
CA LEU A 464 -0.31 -61.06 -2.84
C LEU A 464 -0.23 -60.25 -1.57
N SER A 465 -0.58 -60.80 -0.39
CA SER A 465 -0.58 -60.01 0.87
C SER A 465 0.72 -60.13 1.69
N LYS A 466 1.70 -60.90 1.32
CA LYS A 466 2.96 -61.07 2.08
C LYS A 466 4.18 -60.27 1.59
N ARG A 467 4.12 -59.63 0.41
CA ARG A 467 5.23 -58.78 -0.10
C ARG A 467 5.14 -57.32 0.27
N ALA A 468 3.98 -56.79 0.62
CA ALA A 468 3.79 -55.38 0.99
C ALA A 468 4.19 -55.05 2.44
N LYS A 469 4.19 -56.01 3.35
CA LYS A 469 4.57 -55.80 4.76
C LYS A 469 6.07 -55.84 5.06
N LYS A 470 6.93 -56.22 4.10
CA LYS A 470 8.38 -56.31 4.32
C LYS A 470 9.18 -55.10 3.82
N LYS A 471 8.54 -54.12 3.13
CA LYS A 471 9.19 -52.89 2.63
C LYS A 471 8.96 -51.68 3.53
N ALA A 472 8.05 -51.73 4.50
CA ALA A 472 7.76 -50.62 5.41
C ALA A 472 8.58 -50.63 6.71
N ALA A 473 9.40 -51.64 6.95
CA ALA A 473 10.19 -51.79 8.19
C ALA A 473 11.69 -51.43 8.05
N ALA A 474 12.14 -50.98 6.87
CA ALA A 474 13.55 -50.72 6.59
C ALA A 474 13.92 -49.21 6.42
N ALA A 475 12.95 -48.28 6.60
CA ALA A 475 13.16 -46.82 6.40
C ALA A 475 13.20 -45.99 7.68
N ALA A 476 13.32 -46.59 8.84
CA ALA A 476 13.37 -45.86 10.11
C ALA A 476 14.68 -46.19 10.88
N ARG A 477 15.82 -45.64 10.43
CA ARG A 477 17.05 -45.45 11.25
C ARG A 477 18.14 -44.76 10.42
N VAL A 478 18.21 -43.44 10.49
CA VAL A 478 19.47 -42.69 10.26
C VAL A 478 19.45 -41.50 11.26
N PRO A 479 20.47 -41.30 12.08
CA PRO A 479 20.54 -40.26 13.09
C PRO A 479 21.03 -38.91 12.50
N VAL A 480 20.51 -37.82 13.04
CA VAL A 480 20.92 -36.44 12.78
C VAL A 480 22.22 -36.15 13.54
N PRO A 481 23.26 -35.52 12.97
CA PRO A 481 24.36 -34.94 13.70
C PRO A 481 24.06 -33.51 14.07
N VAL A 482 24.32 -33.18 15.34
CA VAL A 482 24.37 -31.84 15.93
C VAL A 482 25.73 -31.20 15.62
N SER A 483 25.75 -29.99 15.07
CA SER A 483 26.68 -28.92 15.39
C SER A 483 26.22 -27.60 14.78
#